data_9ec622248506ccacdb11384fa519f822
#
_entry.id   9ec622248506ccacdb11384fa519f822
#
_cell.length_a   1.000
_cell.length_b   1.000
_cell.length_c   1.000
_cell.angle_alpha   90.00
_cell.angle_beta   90.00
_cell.angle_gamma   90.00
#
_symmetry.space_group_name_H-M   'P 1'
#
loop_
_entity.id
_entity.type
_entity.pdbx_description
1 polymer ?
#
loop_
_entity_poly.entity_id
_entity_poly.type
_entity_poly.pdbx_seq_one_letter_code
_entity_poly.pdbx_strand_id
1 'polypeptide(L)'
;MSSFGETLRRERELRQISLREIAEATKINLRYLDALERDDFRHLPGGVFNKGFVRAYAQFIGIDPETMVTAYLDEDRRQQARVARTTPAPQPSAEAEVPPPSVGARVWVAVLVIALILVVLAAGLTALGYGPLASRFKTLRSSARPAIVALAGGAA
;
A
#
# COMPACT_ATOMS: atom_id res chain seq x y z
N MET A 1 -30.15 0.63 -21.35
CA MET A 1 -28.69 0.51 -21.24
C MET A 1 -28.43 -0.40 -20.05
N SER A 2 -27.73 -1.51 -20.23
CA SER A 2 -27.37 -2.41 -19.12
C SER A 2 -26.44 -1.68 -18.15
N SER A 3 -26.60 -1.92 -16.86
CA SER A 3 -25.71 -1.39 -15.85
C SER A 3 -24.36 -2.12 -15.86
N PHE A 4 -23.38 -1.60 -15.09
CA PHE A 4 -22.10 -2.27 -14.92
C PHE A 4 -22.28 -3.70 -14.35
N GLY A 5 -23.06 -3.81 -13.25
CA GLY A 5 -23.30 -5.10 -12.60
C GLY A 5 -24.06 -6.09 -13.46
N GLU A 6 -25.09 -5.63 -14.20
CA GLU A 6 -25.79 -6.46 -15.18
C GLU A 6 -24.86 -6.98 -16.29
N THR A 7 -23.92 -6.15 -16.73
CA THR A 7 -22.92 -6.55 -17.73
C THR A 7 -22.00 -7.64 -17.18
N LEU A 8 -21.46 -7.47 -15.98
CA LEU A 8 -20.63 -8.49 -15.33
C LEU A 8 -21.37 -9.82 -15.18
N ARG A 9 -22.58 -9.76 -14.65
CA ARG A 9 -23.44 -10.93 -14.44
C ARG A 9 -23.70 -11.66 -15.74
N ARG A 10 -24.12 -10.94 -16.77
CA ARG A 10 -24.39 -11.49 -18.10
C ARG A 10 -23.17 -12.18 -18.69
N GLU A 11 -22.01 -11.55 -18.65
CA GLU A 11 -20.76 -12.11 -19.17
C GLU A 11 -20.35 -13.38 -18.43
N ARG A 12 -20.58 -13.44 -17.13
CA ARG A 12 -20.36 -14.64 -16.31
C ARG A 12 -21.33 -15.77 -16.70
N GLU A 13 -22.62 -15.44 -16.77
CA GLU A 13 -23.68 -16.42 -17.09
C GLU A 13 -23.51 -17.01 -18.50
N LEU A 14 -23.11 -16.21 -19.47
CA LEU A 14 -22.79 -16.70 -20.83
C LEU A 14 -21.66 -17.75 -20.82
N ARG A 15 -20.76 -17.70 -19.84
CA ARG A 15 -19.66 -18.67 -19.66
C ARG A 15 -20.01 -19.80 -18.71
N GLN A 16 -21.25 -19.82 -18.20
CA GLN A 16 -21.74 -20.82 -17.25
C GLN A 16 -20.89 -20.90 -15.95
N ILE A 17 -20.28 -19.80 -15.54
CA ILE A 17 -19.46 -19.70 -14.35
C ILE A 17 -20.34 -19.29 -13.17
N SER A 18 -20.22 -19.96 -12.02
CA SER A 18 -20.91 -19.57 -10.79
C SER A 18 -20.12 -18.51 -10.01
N LEU A 19 -20.82 -17.65 -9.25
CA LEU A 19 -20.16 -16.71 -8.34
C LEU A 19 -19.29 -17.41 -7.30
N ARG A 20 -19.65 -18.64 -6.91
CA ARG A 20 -18.87 -19.44 -5.97
C ARG A 20 -17.51 -19.83 -6.54
N GLU A 21 -17.45 -20.24 -7.78
CA GLU A 21 -16.19 -20.57 -8.46
C GLU A 21 -15.27 -19.34 -8.51
N ILE A 22 -15.82 -18.15 -8.81
CA ILE A 22 -15.04 -16.92 -8.78
C ILE A 22 -14.53 -16.64 -7.37
N ALA A 23 -15.38 -16.77 -6.35
CA ALA A 23 -15.01 -16.54 -4.95
C ALA A 23 -13.88 -17.49 -4.49
N GLU A 24 -13.99 -18.77 -4.85
CA GLU A 24 -12.99 -19.78 -4.50
C GLU A 24 -11.65 -19.56 -5.20
N ALA A 25 -11.67 -19.16 -6.46
CA ALA A 25 -10.45 -18.91 -7.23
C ALA A 25 -9.76 -17.60 -6.85
N THR A 26 -10.54 -16.51 -6.69
CA THR A 26 -10.00 -15.16 -6.42
C THR A 26 -9.78 -14.86 -4.95
N LYS A 27 -10.32 -15.70 -4.05
CA LYS A 27 -10.37 -15.48 -2.59
C LYS A 27 -11.15 -14.23 -2.18
N ILE A 28 -11.97 -13.70 -3.06
CA ILE A 28 -12.89 -12.60 -2.78
C ILE A 28 -14.16 -13.17 -2.14
N ASN A 29 -14.64 -12.53 -1.08
CA ASN A 29 -15.87 -12.97 -0.44
C ASN A 29 -17.05 -12.89 -1.41
N LEU A 30 -17.87 -13.96 -1.45
CA LEU A 30 -19.01 -14.08 -2.33
C LEU A 30 -19.96 -12.86 -2.24
N ARG A 31 -20.14 -12.29 -1.04
CA ARG A 31 -20.99 -11.11 -0.83
C ARG A 31 -20.50 -9.87 -1.61
N TYR A 32 -19.20 -9.73 -1.79
CA TYR A 32 -18.65 -8.59 -2.57
C TYR A 32 -18.83 -8.81 -4.07
N LEU A 33 -18.71 -10.04 -4.54
CA LEU A 33 -18.99 -10.38 -5.94
C LEU A 33 -20.49 -10.17 -6.28
N ASP A 34 -21.38 -10.58 -5.37
CA ASP A 34 -22.83 -10.34 -5.50
C ASP A 34 -23.17 -8.83 -5.45
N ALA A 35 -22.51 -8.07 -4.58
CA ALA A 35 -22.66 -6.62 -4.52
C ALA A 35 -22.21 -5.93 -5.82
N LEU A 36 -21.13 -6.40 -6.46
CA LEU A 36 -20.69 -5.91 -7.77
C LEU A 36 -21.73 -6.14 -8.86
N GLU A 37 -22.34 -7.34 -8.93
CA GLU A 37 -23.36 -7.67 -9.91
C GLU A 37 -24.69 -6.93 -9.71
N ARG A 38 -24.92 -6.41 -8.50
CA ARG A 38 -26.11 -5.59 -8.16
C ARG A 38 -25.85 -4.09 -8.21
N ASP A 39 -24.65 -3.67 -8.57
CA ASP A 39 -24.23 -2.27 -8.50
C ASP A 39 -24.35 -1.68 -7.07
N ASP A 40 -24.30 -2.51 -6.02
CA ASP A 40 -24.40 -2.07 -4.65
C ASP A 40 -23.03 -1.77 -4.04
N PHE A 41 -22.42 -0.71 -4.53
CA PHE A 41 -21.05 -0.34 -4.18
C PHE A 41 -20.87 0.11 -2.72
N ARG A 42 -21.97 0.43 -2.02
CA ARG A 42 -21.94 0.79 -0.59
C ARG A 42 -21.56 -0.37 0.32
N HIS A 43 -21.81 -1.61 -0.13
CA HIS A 43 -21.44 -2.82 0.61
C HIS A 43 -20.04 -3.33 0.29
N LEU A 44 -19.31 -2.63 -0.55
CA LEU A 44 -17.91 -2.93 -0.85
C LEU A 44 -16.97 -2.24 0.15
N PRO A 45 -15.76 -2.79 0.40
CA PRO A 45 -14.80 -2.22 1.35
C PRO A 45 -14.25 -0.85 0.94
N GLY A 46 -14.41 -0.45 -0.31
CA GLY A 46 -14.04 0.87 -0.82
C GLY A 46 -12.61 0.94 -1.40
N GLY A 47 -12.34 2.11 -1.99
CA GLY A 47 -11.01 2.48 -2.45
C GLY A 47 -10.37 1.55 -3.49
N VAL A 48 -9.09 1.24 -3.28
CA VAL A 48 -8.30 0.40 -4.18
C VAL A 48 -8.80 -1.05 -4.24
N PHE A 49 -9.43 -1.55 -3.17
CA PHE A 49 -9.93 -2.91 -3.11
C PHE A 49 -11.04 -3.18 -4.13
N ASN A 50 -11.97 -2.25 -4.30
CA ASN A 50 -13.05 -2.40 -5.26
C ASN A 50 -12.53 -2.57 -6.69
N LYS A 51 -11.54 -1.76 -7.09
CA LYS A 51 -10.88 -1.89 -8.40
C LYS A 51 -10.17 -3.24 -8.55
N GLY A 52 -9.53 -3.70 -7.46
CA GLY A 52 -8.89 -5.02 -7.41
C GLY A 52 -9.90 -6.16 -7.61
N PHE A 53 -11.07 -6.07 -6.99
CA PHE A 53 -12.14 -7.07 -7.13
C PHE A 53 -12.69 -7.11 -8.55
N VAL A 54 -12.98 -5.95 -9.14
CA VAL A 54 -13.43 -5.86 -10.54
C VAL A 54 -12.40 -6.45 -11.48
N ARG A 55 -11.12 -6.12 -11.30
CA ARG A 55 -10.02 -6.65 -12.14
C ARG A 55 -9.91 -8.17 -12.01
N ALA A 56 -9.89 -8.72 -10.78
CA ALA A 56 -9.81 -10.15 -10.53
C ALA A 56 -11.03 -10.90 -11.09
N TYR A 57 -12.23 -10.34 -10.94
CA TYR A 57 -13.45 -10.87 -11.51
C TYR A 57 -13.34 -10.96 -13.04
N ALA A 58 -13.04 -9.83 -13.71
CA ALA A 58 -12.94 -9.74 -15.16
C ALA A 58 -11.88 -10.69 -15.72
N GLN A 59 -10.71 -10.78 -15.09
CA GLN A 59 -9.65 -11.72 -15.46
C GLN A 59 -10.12 -13.17 -15.38
N PHE A 60 -10.83 -13.52 -14.31
CA PHE A 60 -11.29 -14.89 -14.12
C PHE A 60 -12.29 -15.33 -15.21
N ILE A 61 -13.23 -14.46 -15.57
CA ILE A 61 -14.20 -14.77 -16.63
C ILE A 61 -13.68 -14.51 -18.05
N GLY A 62 -12.44 -14.02 -18.21
CA GLY A 62 -11.78 -13.84 -19.50
C GLY A 62 -12.26 -12.62 -20.30
N ILE A 63 -12.64 -11.52 -19.62
CA ILE A 63 -12.93 -10.22 -20.26
C ILE A 63 -11.85 -9.20 -19.91
N ASP A 64 -11.78 -8.10 -20.68
CA ASP A 64 -10.76 -7.07 -20.46
C ASP A 64 -10.93 -6.37 -19.10
N PRO A 65 -9.94 -6.51 -18.17
CA PRO A 65 -10.05 -5.98 -16.85
C PRO A 65 -10.06 -4.46 -16.79
N GLU A 66 -9.32 -3.78 -17.67
CA GLU A 66 -9.20 -2.31 -17.62
C GLU A 66 -10.47 -1.65 -18.15
N THR A 67 -11.09 -2.21 -19.18
CA THR A 67 -12.41 -1.80 -19.64
C THR A 67 -13.45 -1.92 -18.53
N MET A 68 -13.44 -3.04 -17.78
CA MET A 68 -14.38 -3.26 -16.68
C MET A 68 -14.11 -2.33 -15.49
N VAL A 69 -12.86 -2.04 -15.16
CA VAL A 69 -12.50 -1.06 -14.10
C VAL A 69 -12.98 0.35 -14.50
N THR A 70 -12.84 0.73 -15.76
CA THR A 70 -13.33 2.02 -16.27
C THR A 70 -14.85 2.11 -16.16
N ALA A 71 -15.57 1.08 -16.60
CA ALA A 71 -17.03 1.01 -16.50
C ALA A 71 -17.52 1.08 -15.04
N TYR A 72 -16.85 0.38 -14.14
CA TYR A 72 -17.09 0.47 -12.69
C TYR A 72 -16.96 1.90 -12.17
N LEU A 73 -15.85 2.58 -12.49
CA LEU A 73 -15.60 3.95 -12.02
C LEU A 73 -16.63 4.95 -12.55
N ASP A 74 -17.10 4.76 -13.77
CA ASP A 74 -18.15 5.62 -14.36
C ASP A 74 -19.49 5.40 -13.66
N GLU A 75 -19.85 4.15 -13.35
CA GLU A 75 -21.09 3.86 -12.64
C GLU A 75 -21.03 4.32 -11.18
N ASP A 76 -19.92 4.12 -10.49
CA ASP A 76 -19.70 4.60 -9.11
C ASP A 76 -19.84 6.13 -9.04
N ARG A 77 -19.26 6.88 -9.97
CA ARG A 77 -19.44 8.34 -10.07
C ARG A 77 -20.89 8.74 -10.29
N ARG A 78 -21.62 8.01 -11.17
CA ARG A 78 -23.04 8.27 -11.43
C ARG A 78 -23.88 8.06 -10.18
N GLN A 79 -23.61 7.00 -9.42
CA GLN A 79 -24.32 6.71 -8.17
C GLN A 79 -24.04 7.79 -7.11
N GLN A 80 -22.78 8.18 -6.93
CA GLN A 80 -22.41 9.26 -6.02
C GLN A 80 -23.08 10.59 -6.40
N ALA A 81 -23.12 10.94 -7.68
CA ALA A 81 -23.79 12.13 -8.16
C ALA A 81 -25.32 12.10 -7.96
N ARG A 82 -25.95 10.92 -8.06
CA ARG A 82 -27.38 10.73 -7.77
C ARG A 82 -27.66 10.95 -6.28
N VAL A 83 -26.84 10.34 -5.40
CA VAL A 83 -26.97 10.51 -3.95
C VAL A 83 -26.79 11.98 -3.55
N ALA A 84 -25.80 12.67 -4.11
CA ALA A 84 -25.56 14.09 -3.84
C ALA A 84 -26.72 15.00 -4.29
N ARG A 85 -27.50 14.62 -5.30
CA ARG A 85 -28.67 15.37 -5.76
C ARG A 85 -29.94 15.11 -4.93
N THR A 86 -30.05 13.92 -4.33
CA THR A 86 -31.21 13.50 -3.53
C THR A 86 -31.07 13.85 -2.05
N THR A 87 -29.85 14.07 -1.57
CA THR A 87 -29.63 14.61 -0.22
C THR A 87 -29.79 16.14 -0.31
N PRO A 88 -30.73 16.76 0.41
CA PRO A 88 -30.76 18.23 0.57
C PRO A 88 -29.34 18.62 1.03
N ALA A 89 -28.78 19.66 0.39
CA ALA A 89 -27.44 20.14 0.73
C ALA A 89 -27.31 20.17 2.26
N PRO A 90 -26.28 19.57 2.84
CA PRO A 90 -25.99 19.75 4.24
C PRO A 90 -25.86 21.27 4.42
N GLN A 91 -26.76 21.86 5.20
CA GLN A 91 -26.52 23.21 5.67
C GLN A 91 -25.13 23.21 6.26
N PRO A 92 -24.31 24.25 6.05
CA PRO A 92 -23.01 24.32 6.69
C PRO A 92 -23.24 24.40 8.20
N SER A 93 -23.44 23.25 8.80
CA SER A 93 -23.29 23.07 10.23
C SER A 93 -21.82 23.34 10.49
N ALA A 94 -21.59 24.42 11.24
CA ALA A 94 -20.29 24.83 11.74
C ALA A 94 -19.33 23.63 11.90
N GLU A 95 -18.21 23.72 11.23
CA GLU A 95 -16.93 23.07 11.53
C GLU A 95 -16.99 21.99 12.63
N ALA A 96 -17.38 20.78 12.26
CA ALA A 96 -16.73 19.65 12.85
C ALA A 96 -15.48 19.42 11.99
N GLU A 97 -14.36 20.01 12.37
CA GLU A 97 -13.03 19.60 11.96
C GLU A 97 -12.97 18.07 12.06
N VAL A 98 -13.12 17.39 10.93
CA VAL A 98 -12.76 15.99 10.84
C VAL A 98 -11.25 16.00 11.01
N PRO A 99 -10.71 15.51 12.14
CA PRO A 99 -9.26 15.43 12.28
C PRO A 99 -8.77 14.60 11.09
N PRO A 100 -7.70 15.02 10.39
CA PRO A 100 -7.16 14.24 9.28
C PRO A 100 -6.91 12.82 9.78
N PRO A 101 -7.21 11.78 8.97
CA PRO A 101 -6.99 10.40 9.40
C PRO A 101 -5.55 10.31 9.89
N SER A 102 -5.38 9.89 11.15
CA SER A 102 -4.10 9.84 11.84
C SER A 102 -3.19 8.74 11.24
N VAL A 103 -2.91 8.87 9.95
CA VAL A 103 -1.90 8.06 9.25
C VAL A 103 -0.54 8.29 9.90
N GLY A 104 -0.34 9.51 10.48
CA GLY A 104 0.88 9.86 11.19
C GLY A 104 1.20 8.97 12.39
N ALA A 105 0.22 8.64 13.24
CA ALA A 105 0.52 7.88 14.46
C ALA A 105 0.99 6.45 14.16
N ARG A 106 0.40 5.76 13.18
CA ARG A 106 0.82 4.40 12.79
C ARG A 106 2.16 4.39 12.07
N VAL A 107 2.42 5.41 11.24
CA VAL A 107 3.72 5.57 10.56
C VAL A 107 4.80 5.90 11.58
N TRP A 108 4.54 6.80 12.54
CA TRP A 108 5.49 7.12 13.60
C TRP A 108 5.80 5.92 14.52
N VAL A 109 4.80 5.10 14.85
CA VAL A 109 5.00 3.85 15.60
C VAL A 109 5.85 2.87 14.79
N ALA A 110 5.59 2.71 13.50
CA ALA A 110 6.41 1.85 12.64
C ALA A 110 7.86 2.36 12.54
N VAL A 111 8.06 3.66 12.38
CA VAL A 111 9.41 4.29 12.38
C VAL A 111 10.13 4.07 13.70
N LEU A 112 9.46 4.25 14.85
CA LEU A 112 10.03 4.00 16.17
C LEU A 112 10.41 2.53 16.38
N VAL A 113 9.57 1.60 15.93
CA VAL A 113 9.87 0.15 16.01
C VAL A 113 11.08 -0.19 15.16
N ILE A 114 11.16 0.32 13.93
CA ILE A 114 12.31 0.10 13.04
C ILE A 114 13.57 0.71 13.64
N ALA A 115 13.50 1.93 14.18
CA ALA A 115 14.63 2.57 14.85
C ALA A 115 15.10 1.77 16.06
N LEU A 116 14.19 1.24 16.88
CA LEU A 116 14.51 0.39 18.03
C LEU A 116 15.20 -0.90 17.59
N ILE A 117 14.70 -1.55 16.52
CA ILE A 117 15.33 -2.77 15.96
C ILE A 117 16.74 -2.46 15.49
N LEU A 118 16.97 -1.34 14.79
CA LEU A 118 18.29 -0.94 14.32
C LEU A 118 19.25 -0.66 15.47
N VAL A 119 18.79 -0.04 16.55
CA VAL A 119 19.60 0.20 17.77
C VAL A 119 19.98 -1.12 18.43
N VAL A 120 19.04 -2.06 18.57
CA VAL A 120 19.30 -3.38 19.17
C VAL A 120 20.28 -4.19 18.30
N LEU A 121 20.12 -4.15 16.98
CA LEU A 121 21.06 -4.80 16.05
C LEU A 121 22.46 -4.17 16.13
N ALA A 122 22.58 -2.85 16.19
CA ALA A 122 23.84 -2.15 16.32
C ALA A 122 24.53 -2.48 17.67
N ALA A 123 23.78 -2.52 18.77
CA ALA A 123 24.27 -2.93 20.09
C ALA A 123 24.71 -4.41 20.10
N GLY A 124 23.96 -5.30 19.44
CA GLY A 124 24.30 -6.69 19.28
C GLY A 124 25.60 -6.90 18.47
N LEU A 125 25.79 -6.18 17.35
CA LEU A 125 27.01 -6.23 16.57
C LEU A 125 28.24 -5.74 17.37
N THR A 126 28.08 -4.71 18.18
CA THR A 126 29.19 -4.23 19.04
C THR A 126 29.53 -5.23 20.14
N ALA A 127 28.53 -5.90 20.73
CA ALA A 127 28.72 -6.94 21.74
C ALA A 127 29.37 -8.22 21.19
N LEU A 128 29.13 -8.57 19.91
CA LEU A 128 29.78 -9.70 19.23
C LEU A 128 31.19 -9.40 18.69
N GLY A 129 31.79 -8.27 19.05
CA GLY A 129 33.17 -7.92 18.67
C GLY A 129 33.34 -7.36 17.27
N TYR A 130 32.25 -7.07 16.54
CA TYR A 130 32.28 -6.28 15.31
C TYR A 130 32.32 -4.78 15.67
N GLY A 131 33.30 -4.38 16.50
CA GLY A 131 33.55 -2.99 16.85
C GLY A 131 33.85 -2.16 15.61
N PRO A 132 33.54 -0.85 15.61
CA PRO A 132 33.68 -0.01 14.43
C PRO A 132 35.11 -0.04 13.93
N LEU A 133 35.30 -0.37 12.65
CA LEU A 133 36.60 -0.41 11.95
C LEU A 133 37.44 0.88 12.10
N ALA A 134 36.85 1.95 12.66
CA ALA A 134 37.51 3.21 12.95
C ALA A 134 38.65 3.12 14.00
N SER A 135 38.64 2.13 14.90
CA SER A 135 39.71 1.96 15.91
C SER A 135 40.97 1.31 15.30
N ARG A 136 40.87 0.57 14.21
CA ARG A 136 42.05 -0.03 13.57
C ARG A 136 42.86 0.95 12.70
N PHE A 137 42.26 2.06 12.25
CA PHE A 137 42.97 3.08 11.48
C PHE A 137 43.81 4.03 12.35
N LYS A 138 43.56 4.11 13.65
CA LYS A 138 44.30 5.02 14.54
C LYS A 138 45.69 4.47 14.90
N THR A 139 45.88 3.16 14.90
CA THR A 139 47.17 2.51 15.21
C THR A 139 48.16 2.54 14.05
N LEU A 140 47.71 2.61 12.81
CA LEU A 140 48.60 2.68 11.65
C LEU A 140 49.20 4.08 11.41
N ARG A 141 48.58 5.14 11.95
CA ARG A 141 49.06 6.51 11.81
C ARG A 141 50.12 6.90 12.84
N SER A 142 50.23 6.17 13.95
CA SER A 142 51.24 6.41 14.99
C SER A 142 52.58 5.73 14.70
N SER A 143 52.63 4.71 13.83
CA SER A 143 53.84 3.98 13.51
C SER A 143 54.68 4.59 12.37
N ALA A 144 54.16 5.59 11.66
CA ALA A 144 54.86 6.18 10.49
C ALA A 144 55.65 7.46 10.79
N ARG A 145 55.75 7.90 12.06
CA ARG A 145 56.36 9.20 12.42
C ARG A 145 57.83 9.20 12.91
N PRO A 146 58.54 8.10 13.20
CA PRO A 146 59.94 8.24 13.62
C PRO A 146 60.98 8.19 12.50
N ALA A 147 60.62 7.82 11.25
CA ALA A 147 61.67 7.62 10.21
C ALA A 147 62.08 8.87 9.41
N ILE A 148 61.37 9.97 9.52
CA ILE A 148 61.66 11.18 8.70
C ILE A 148 62.57 12.18 9.45
N VAL A 149 62.72 12.06 10.79
CA VAL A 149 63.53 13.00 11.56
C VAL A 149 65.04 12.58 11.59
N ALA A 150 65.37 11.34 11.24
CA ALA A 150 66.72 10.83 11.24
C ALA A 150 67.53 11.14 9.99
N LEU A 151 66.95 11.66 8.91
CA LEU A 151 67.62 11.96 7.62
C LEU A 151 67.96 13.42 7.40
N ALA A 152 67.58 14.32 8.31
CA ALA A 152 67.82 15.77 8.15
C ALA A 152 68.93 16.34 9.07
N GLY A 153 69.68 15.48 9.76
CA GLY A 153 70.72 15.89 10.75
C GLY A 153 72.16 15.48 10.40
N GLY A 154 72.50 15.22 9.17
CA GLY A 154 73.86 14.77 8.81
C GLY A 154 74.38 15.42 7.56
N ALA A 155 74.60 16.77 7.58
CA ALA A 155 75.49 17.44 6.65
C ALA A 155 75.91 18.80 7.26
N ALA A 156 77.05 18.79 8.00
CA ALA A 156 77.95 19.93 8.18
C ALA A 156 79.38 19.34 8.26
#